data_77c3c44ce03d853427a1031ac9748837
#
_entry.id   77c3c44ce03d853427a1031ac9748837
#
_cell.length_a   1.000
_cell.length_b   1.000
_cell.length_c   1.000
_cell.angle_alpha   90.00
_cell.angle_beta   90.00
_cell.angle_gamma   90.00
#
_symmetry.space_group_name_H-M   'P 1'
#
loop_
_entity.id
_entity.type
_entity.pdbx_description
1 polymer ?
#
loop_
_entity_poly.entity_id
_entity_poly.type
_entity_poly.pdbx_seq_one_letter_code
_entity_poly.pdbx_strand_id
1 'polypeptide(L)'
;MKLITTLALAAGIALGGIGMASAQELVNEIGGVTIEGNSKVNMFKPEKDQANIERNFQKQPPLIPHSVKGYNITQNFNKCMDCHSKERAEETGATKVAKSHYLDREDNKLKNISPRRYFCMQCHVPQFDAKPLVE
;
A
#
# COMPACT_ATOMS: atom_id res chain seq x y z
N MET A 1 46.78 49.62 -25.88
CA MET A 1 45.58 48.84 -26.23
C MET A 1 45.61 47.38 -25.79
N LYS A 2 46.28 47.00 -24.68
CA LYS A 2 46.35 45.60 -24.20
C LYS A 2 45.80 45.43 -22.79
N LEU A 3 45.37 46.50 -22.11
CA LEU A 3 44.84 46.41 -20.73
C LEU A 3 43.30 46.36 -20.60
N ILE A 4 42.58 46.64 -21.68
CA ILE A 4 41.12 46.76 -21.65
C ILE A 4 40.45 45.39 -21.93
N THR A 5 41.17 44.49 -22.63
CA THR A 5 40.62 43.15 -22.99
C THR A 5 40.67 42.13 -21.86
N THR A 6 41.51 42.33 -20.85
CA THR A 6 41.64 41.40 -19.72
C THR A 6 40.60 41.66 -18.62
N LEU A 7 40.04 42.88 -18.51
CA LEU A 7 38.99 43.17 -17.52
C LEU A 7 37.60 42.66 -17.94
N ALA A 8 37.33 42.52 -19.24
CA ALA A 8 36.02 42.06 -19.72
C ALA A 8 35.82 40.56 -19.55
N LEU A 9 36.89 39.76 -19.48
CA LEU A 9 36.79 38.31 -19.30
C LEU A 9 36.58 37.90 -17.83
N ALA A 10 37.04 38.72 -16.88
CA ALA A 10 36.86 38.46 -15.44
C ALA A 10 35.44 38.77 -14.93
N ALA A 11 34.75 39.73 -15.57
CA ALA A 11 33.37 40.07 -15.20
C ALA A 11 32.31 39.05 -15.67
N GLY A 12 32.60 38.30 -16.71
CA GLY A 12 31.67 37.28 -17.25
C GLY A 12 31.57 36.00 -16.42
N ILE A 13 32.60 35.70 -15.63
CA ILE A 13 32.62 34.47 -14.81
C ILE A 13 31.92 34.67 -13.45
N ALA A 14 31.79 35.91 -12.97
CA ALA A 14 31.13 36.22 -11.72
C ALA A 14 29.58 36.19 -11.79
N LEU A 15 28.99 36.25 -12.98
CA LEU A 15 27.53 36.25 -13.16
C LEU A 15 26.94 34.88 -13.53
N GLY A 16 27.78 33.85 -13.76
CA GLY A 16 27.35 32.51 -14.11
C GLY A 16 27.18 31.57 -12.91
N GLY A 17 27.40 32.06 -11.70
CA GLY A 17 27.39 31.23 -10.47
C GLY A 17 26.09 31.20 -9.68
N ILE A 18 25.01 31.77 -10.20
CA ILE A 18 23.72 31.79 -9.49
C ILE A 18 22.77 30.85 -10.18
N GLY A 19 22.80 29.58 -9.80
CA GLY A 19 21.82 28.67 -10.36
C GLY A 19 22.02 27.17 -10.08
N MET A 20 22.86 26.81 -9.12
CA MET A 20 22.90 25.45 -8.60
C MET A 20 22.37 25.36 -7.17
N ALA A 21 21.30 26.08 -6.88
CA ALA A 21 20.49 25.85 -5.70
C ALA A 21 19.50 24.74 -6.05
N SER A 22 19.94 23.55 -5.93
CA SER A 22 19.51 22.54 -4.97
C SER A 22 18.24 21.83 -5.36
N ALA A 23 18.38 20.90 -6.33
CA ALA A 23 17.50 19.72 -6.40
C ALA A 23 17.49 18.98 -5.03
N GLN A 24 18.52 19.15 -4.23
CA GLN A 24 18.67 18.56 -2.90
C GLN A 24 17.66 19.13 -1.88
N GLU A 25 17.29 20.40 -1.99
CA GLU A 25 16.38 21.07 -1.06
C GLU A 25 14.92 20.67 -1.33
N LEU A 26 14.54 20.55 -2.59
CA LEU A 26 13.22 20.03 -3.00
C LEU A 26 12.99 18.57 -2.57
N VAL A 27 14.02 17.74 -2.63
CA VAL A 27 13.96 16.34 -2.21
C VAL A 27 13.78 16.21 -0.70
N ASN A 28 14.33 17.14 0.08
CA ASN A 28 14.17 17.16 1.54
C ASN A 28 12.76 17.62 1.97
N GLU A 29 12.13 18.53 1.24
CA GLU A 29 10.75 18.98 1.53
C GLU A 29 9.70 17.90 1.20
N ILE A 30 9.94 17.08 0.19
CA ILE A 30 9.02 16.01 -0.21
C ILE A 30 9.23 14.74 0.65
N GLY A 31 10.17 14.76 1.60
CA GLY A 31 10.51 13.57 2.39
C GLY A 31 11.17 12.48 1.53
N GLY A 32 11.75 12.88 0.40
CA GLY A 32 12.41 12.00 -0.52
C GLY A 32 13.67 11.40 0.07
N VAL A 33 13.76 10.09 0.01
CA VAL A 33 14.92 9.30 0.33
C VAL A 33 16.01 9.60 -0.68
N THR A 34 17.13 10.17 -0.26
CA THR A 34 18.31 10.22 -1.11
C THR A 34 18.82 8.80 -1.32
N ILE A 35 19.21 8.48 -2.55
CA ILE A 35 19.75 7.14 -2.91
C ILE A 35 20.95 6.75 -2.02
N GLU A 36 21.60 7.70 -1.39
CA GLU A 36 22.78 7.53 -0.53
C GLU A 36 22.46 7.53 0.98
N GLY A 37 21.25 7.91 1.36
CA GLY A 37 20.81 7.91 2.75
C GLY A 37 20.07 6.64 3.11
N ASN A 38 20.58 5.89 4.08
CA ASN A 38 19.80 4.86 4.77
C ASN A 38 18.64 5.53 5.53
N SER A 39 17.58 5.88 4.81
CA SER A 39 16.35 6.30 5.44
C SER A 39 15.83 5.12 6.24
N LYS A 40 15.68 5.31 7.54
CA LYS A 40 14.95 4.36 8.37
C LYS A 40 13.51 4.35 7.85
N VAL A 41 13.18 3.35 7.04
CA VAL A 41 11.80 3.09 6.65
C VAL A 41 11.03 2.82 7.94
N ASN A 42 10.11 3.70 8.30
CA ASN A 42 9.18 3.42 9.38
C ASN A 42 8.29 2.25 8.94
N MET A 43 8.64 1.07 9.39
CA MET A 43 7.84 -0.12 9.19
C MET A 43 6.61 -0.01 10.09
N PHE A 44 5.48 0.37 9.53
CA PHE A 44 4.20 0.31 10.25
C PHE A 44 3.93 -1.12 10.69
N LYS A 45 3.46 -1.27 11.91
CA LYS A 45 3.10 -2.59 12.44
C LYS A 45 1.69 -2.93 11.98
N PRO A 46 1.45 -4.18 11.57
CA PRO A 46 0.08 -4.62 11.34
C PRO A 46 -0.72 -4.52 12.64
N GLU A 47 -1.93 -4.01 12.54
CA GLU A 47 -2.88 -4.04 13.65
C GLU A 47 -3.12 -5.47 14.11
N LYS A 48 -3.26 -5.64 15.41
CA LYS A 48 -3.63 -6.91 16.03
C LYS A 48 -5.14 -7.14 15.88
N ASP A 49 -5.61 -8.22 16.47
CA ASP A 49 -7.04 -8.53 16.53
C ASP A 49 -7.81 -7.37 17.18
N GLN A 50 -8.80 -6.88 16.48
CA GLN A 50 -9.64 -5.76 16.87
C GLN A 50 -11.12 -6.05 16.54
N ALA A 51 -12.02 -5.20 16.98
CA ALA A 51 -13.44 -5.29 16.62
C ALA A 51 -13.62 -5.13 15.10
N ASN A 52 -14.73 -5.68 14.59
CA ASN A 52 -15.06 -5.50 13.18
C ASN A 52 -15.19 -4.03 12.83
N ILE A 53 -14.53 -3.64 11.74
CA ILE A 53 -14.51 -2.28 11.23
C ILE A 53 -15.75 -2.07 10.35
N GLU A 54 -16.51 -1.01 10.62
CA GLU A 54 -17.70 -0.68 9.86
C GLU A 54 -17.34 -0.32 8.41
N ARG A 55 -18.25 -0.62 7.51
CA ARG A 55 -18.12 -0.27 6.10
C ARG A 55 -18.63 1.13 5.84
N ASN A 56 -17.91 1.92 5.07
CA ASN A 56 -18.32 3.26 4.66
C ASN A 56 -19.45 3.24 3.61
N PHE A 57 -19.61 2.13 2.89
CA PHE A 57 -20.66 1.94 1.89
C PHE A 57 -21.02 0.45 1.73
N GLN A 58 -22.25 0.20 1.28
CA GLN A 58 -22.89 -1.13 1.29
C GLN A 58 -22.10 -2.23 0.58
N LYS A 59 -21.44 -1.92 -0.54
CA LYS A 59 -20.67 -2.90 -1.33
C LYS A 59 -19.17 -2.93 -1.04
N GLN A 60 -18.73 -2.19 -0.05
CA GLN A 60 -17.32 -2.18 0.35
C GLN A 60 -16.93 -3.58 0.86
N PRO A 61 -15.82 -4.14 0.36
CA PRO A 61 -15.24 -5.33 1.00
C PRO A 61 -14.91 -5.03 2.46
N PRO A 62 -15.34 -5.85 3.42
CA PRO A 62 -14.96 -5.65 4.82
C PRO A 62 -13.44 -5.59 4.99
N LEU A 63 -12.97 -4.69 5.81
CA LEU A 63 -11.57 -4.63 6.22
C LEU A 63 -11.26 -5.84 7.11
N ILE A 64 -10.00 -6.30 7.09
CA ILE A 64 -9.57 -7.43 7.90
C ILE A 64 -9.22 -6.93 9.30
N PRO A 65 -9.95 -7.34 10.37
CA PRO A 65 -9.74 -6.84 11.71
C PRO A 65 -8.67 -7.62 12.50
N HIS A 66 -8.02 -8.60 11.88
CA HIS A 66 -7.03 -9.44 12.53
C HIS A 66 -5.72 -9.50 11.72
N SER A 67 -4.65 -9.94 12.36
CA SER A 67 -3.37 -10.13 11.69
C SER A 67 -3.45 -11.21 10.62
N VAL A 68 -2.86 -10.94 9.46
CA VAL A 68 -2.70 -11.91 8.35
C VAL A 68 -1.23 -12.32 8.16
N LYS A 69 -0.38 -12.08 9.15
CA LYS A 69 1.04 -12.45 9.10
C LYS A 69 1.18 -13.96 8.88
N GLY A 70 1.91 -14.32 7.83
CA GLY A 70 2.12 -15.72 7.46
C GLY A 70 0.95 -16.37 6.73
N TYR A 71 -0.11 -15.63 6.39
CA TYR A 71 -1.20 -16.17 5.58
C TYR A 71 -0.79 -16.21 4.11
N ASN A 72 -0.82 -17.39 3.55
CA ASN A 72 -0.48 -17.62 2.15
C ASN A 72 -1.73 -17.95 1.34
N ILE A 73 -1.81 -17.37 0.14
CA ILE A 73 -2.78 -17.73 -0.89
C ILE A 73 -1.97 -18.14 -2.12
N THR A 74 -2.07 -19.40 -2.49
CA THR A 74 -1.42 -19.97 -3.67
C THR A 74 -2.48 -20.57 -4.59
N GLN A 75 -2.08 -21.07 -5.73
CA GLN A 75 -3.03 -21.72 -6.66
C GLN A 75 -3.84 -22.85 -6.02
N ASN A 76 -3.22 -23.60 -5.10
CA ASN A 76 -3.83 -24.80 -4.52
C ASN A 76 -4.17 -24.66 -3.03
N PHE A 77 -3.85 -23.54 -2.43
CA PHE A 77 -4.04 -23.31 -1.01
C PHE A 77 -4.43 -21.86 -0.71
N ASN A 78 -5.43 -21.69 0.13
CA ASN A 78 -5.90 -20.37 0.56
C ASN A 78 -6.15 -20.40 2.08
N LYS A 79 -5.22 -19.83 2.84
CA LYS A 79 -5.28 -19.82 4.31
C LYS A 79 -6.55 -19.17 4.86
N CYS A 80 -7.11 -18.19 4.18
CA CYS A 80 -8.35 -17.53 4.63
C CYS A 80 -9.53 -18.52 4.67
N MET A 81 -9.56 -19.46 3.73
CA MET A 81 -10.64 -20.45 3.63
C MET A 81 -10.59 -21.52 4.73
N ASP A 82 -9.47 -21.66 5.43
CA ASP A 82 -9.38 -22.58 6.59
C ASP A 82 -10.35 -22.18 7.71
N CYS A 83 -10.65 -20.87 7.84
CA CYS A 83 -11.59 -20.37 8.82
C CYS A 83 -12.89 -19.85 8.19
N HIS A 84 -12.80 -19.18 7.02
CA HIS A 84 -13.92 -18.46 6.42
C HIS A 84 -14.78 -19.29 5.45
N SER A 85 -14.38 -20.52 5.13
CA SER A 85 -15.20 -21.39 4.24
C SER A 85 -16.58 -21.68 4.82
N LYS A 86 -17.49 -22.19 3.98
CA LYS A 86 -18.86 -22.56 4.42
C LYS A 86 -18.84 -23.64 5.50
N GLU A 87 -17.88 -24.53 5.37
CA GLU A 87 -17.75 -25.72 6.20
C GLU A 87 -17.13 -25.39 7.57
N ARG A 88 -16.19 -24.43 7.59
CA ARG A 88 -15.39 -24.18 8.77
C ARG A 88 -15.76 -22.91 9.55
N ALA A 89 -16.48 -21.99 8.94
CA ALA A 89 -16.79 -20.70 9.56
C ALA A 89 -17.55 -20.82 10.88
N GLU A 90 -18.46 -21.81 10.97
CA GLU A 90 -19.23 -22.07 12.18
C GLU A 90 -18.35 -22.64 13.32
N GLU A 91 -17.49 -23.59 12.98
CA GLU A 91 -16.54 -24.20 13.92
C GLU A 91 -15.51 -23.20 14.46
N THR A 92 -15.01 -22.32 13.59
CA THR A 92 -13.94 -21.35 13.92
C THR A 92 -14.47 -20.02 14.48
N GLY A 93 -15.79 -19.78 14.43
CA GLY A 93 -16.38 -18.49 14.78
C GLY A 93 -16.09 -17.38 13.77
N ALA A 94 -15.48 -17.69 12.62
CA ALA A 94 -15.15 -16.70 11.60
C ALA A 94 -16.38 -16.30 10.78
N THR A 95 -16.38 -15.07 10.26
CA THR A 95 -17.40 -14.59 9.34
C THR A 95 -17.39 -15.43 8.06
N LYS A 96 -18.48 -16.12 7.74
CA LYS A 96 -18.62 -16.93 6.54
C LYS A 96 -18.50 -16.09 5.28
N VAL A 97 -17.75 -16.60 4.28
CA VAL A 97 -17.68 -15.99 2.94
C VAL A 97 -19.07 -15.87 2.32
N ALA A 98 -19.42 -14.69 1.85
CA ALA A 98 -20.72 -14.38 1.29
C ALA A 98 -21.01 -15.17 -0.01
N LYS A 99 -22.28 -15.44 -0.27
CA LYS A 99 -22.73 -16.18 -1.47
C LYS A 99 -22.23 -15.57 -2.79
N SER A 100 -22.07 -14.25 -2.84
CA SER A 100 -21.55 -13.54 -4.02
C SER A 100 -20.14 -13.95 -4.44
N HIS A 101 -19.36 -14.57 -3.54
CA HIS A 101 -18.03 -15.08 -3.87
C HIS A 101 -18.05 -16.41 -4.61
N TYR A 102 -19.20 -17.03 -4.69
CA TYR A 102 -19.44 -18.30 -5.40
C TYR A 102 -20.22 -18.10 -6.69
N LEU A 103 -20.25 -16.88 -7.23
CA LEU A 103 -20.87 -16.56 -8.50
C LEU A 103 -19.79 -16.27 -9.57
N ASP A 104 -20.03 -16.75 -10.79
CA ASP A 104 -19.25 -16.37 -11.95
C ASP A 104 -19.62 -14.95 -12.46
N ARG A 105 -19.20 -14.60 -13.67
CA ARG A 105 -19.50 -13.29 -14.27
C ARG A 105 -20.95 -13.15 -14.73
N GLU A 106 -21.58 -14.25 -15.03
CA GLU A 106 -22.95 -14.40 -15.48
C GLU A 106 -23.92 -14.70 -14.33
N ASP A 107 -23.45 -14.54 -13.07
CA ASP A 107 -24.17 -14.81 -11.82
C ASP A 107 -24.58 -16.27 -11.61
N ASN A 108 -24.01 -17.23 -12.38
CA ASN A 108 -24.23 -18.63 -12.14
C ASN A 108 -23.50 -19.09 -10.87
N LYS A 109 -24.15 -19.96 -10.11
CA LYS A 109 -23.60 -20.48 -8.86
C LYS A 109 -22.55 -21.55 -9.12
N LEU A 110 -21.37 -21.34 -8.60
CA LEU A 110 -20.26 -22.28 -8.64
C LEU A 110 -20.25 -23.18 -7.39
N LYS A 111 -19.67 -24.36 -7.54
CA LYS A 111 -19.41 -25.27 -6.42
C LYS A 111 -18.34 -24.71 -5.47
N ASN A 112 -17.29 -24.16 -6.04
CA ASN A 112 -16.15 -23.58 -5.32
C ASN A 112 -16.18 -22.06 -5.42
N ILE A 113 -15.34 -21.39 -4.62
CA ILE A 113 -15.14 -19.94 -4.71
C ILE A 113 -14.73 -19.55 -6.14
N SER A 114 -15.31 -18.47 -6.64
CA SER A 114 -15.02 -17.97 -7.98
C SER A 114 -13.54 -17.60 -8.11
N PRO A 115 -12.85 -17.96 -9.21
CA PRO A 115 -11.43 -17.59 -9.41
C PRO A 115 -11.15 -16.10 -9.25
N ARG A 116 -12.07 -15.24 -9.68
CA ARG A 116 -11.98 -13.78 -9.53
C ARG A 116 -12.09 -13.28 -8.08
N ARG A 117 -12.48 -14.14 -7.15
CA ARG A 117 -12.64 -13.86 -5.72
C ARG A 117 -11.69 -14.68 -4.84
N TYR A 118 -10.78 -15.40 -5.48
CA TYR A 118 -9.91 -16.35 -4.78
C TYR A 118 -8.79 -15.65 -3.98
N PHE A 119 -8.22 -14.57 -4.53
CA PHE A 119 -7.17 -13.80 -3.90
C PHE A 119 -7.77 -12.73 -2.97
N CYS A 120 -8.16 -13.13 -1.79
CA CYS A 120 -8.93 -12.33 -0.83
C CYS A 120 -8.31 -10.97 -0.54
N MET A 121 -6.98 -10.91 -0.35
CA MET A 121 -6.26 -9.68 0.01
C MET A 121 -6.17 -8.64 -1.12
N GLN A 122 -6.65 -8.93 -2.32
CA GLN A 122 -6.78 -7.92 -3.37
C GLN A 122 -7.96 -6.96 -3.12
N CYS A 123 -8.93 -7.38 -2.31
CA CYS A 123 -10.11 -6.59 -1.99
C CYS A 123 -10.28 -6.37 -0.48
N HIS A 124 -9.89 -7.35 0.33
CA HIS A 124 -9.90 -7.26 1.78
C HIS A 124 -8.49 -6.90 2.27
N VAL A 125 -8.35 -5.76 2.92
CA VAL A 125 -7.03 -5.28 3.36
C VAL A 125 -6.90 -5.31 4.87
N PRO A 126 -5.74 -5.78 5.39
CA PRO A 126 -5.42 -5.67 6.80
C PRO A 126 -5.15 -4.22 7.18
N GLN A 127 -5.29 -3.90 8.45
CA GLN A 127 -5.02 -2.59 8.99
C GLN A 127 -3.61 -2.50 9.56
N PHE A 128 -3.08 -1.28 9.61
CA PHE A 128 -1.77 -0.95 10.15
C PHE A 128 -1.89 0.26 11.07
N ASP A 129 -0.99 0.36 12.05
CA ASP A 129 -0.92 1.45 13.03
C ASP A 129 -0.38 2.77 12.43
N ALA A 130 -0.59 2.97 11.14
CA ALA A 130 -0.18 4.17 10.44
C ALA A 130 -1.16 5.32 10.71
N LYS A 131 -0.61 6.49 11.02
CA LYS A 131 -1.40 7.71 11.09
C LYS A 131 -1.84 8.13 9.68
N PRO A 132 -3.05 8.69 9.52
CA PRO A 132 -3.45 9.30 8.26
C PRO A 132 -2.44 10.36 7.83
N LEU A 133 -2.19 10.46 6.52
CA LEU A 133 -1.31 11.50 5.96
C LEU A 133 -1.99 12.88 5.95
N VAL A 134 -3.31 12.89 6.01
CA VAL A 134 -4.14 14.11 6.01
C VAL A 134 -5.19 13.93 7.11
N GLU A 135 -5.31 14.93 7.98
CA GLU A 135 -6.36 15.02 9.00
C GLU A 135 -7.61 15.71 8.45
#